data_ed33033bce7e572c3ccf87569a58e169
#
_entry.id   ed33033bce7e572c3ccf87569a58e169
#
_cell.length_a   1.000
_cell.length_b   1.000
_cell.length_c   1.000
_cell.angle_alpha   90.00
_cell.angle_beta   90.00
_cell.angle_gamma   90.00
#
_symmetry.space_group_name_H-M   'P 1'
#
loop_
_entity.id
_entity.type
_entity.pdbx_description
1 polymer ?
#
loop_
_entity_poly.entity_id
_entity_poly.type
_entity_poly.pdbx_seq_one_letter_code
_entity_poly.pdbx_strand_id
1 'polypeptide(L)'
;MMSFINKFGKTTVATSILAASVLGTTHVSFASGAGQGAQGQQGQDGDYMAIGNTKNPKNVIFMVGDGMGPSYNSAYRYYADNPNTKELDQTAFDKYLKGTNRTNPNDPKENVTDSAAGGTAFATGHKTYNGSISVDNDKKPLKSVLEYAKEQGKSTGLVTTAEVTDATPAVYAAHVDDRDKKDEIAQQFYNDKINGKHKVDVMLGGGAKYFGKENKNLAKKFKKDGYDIVSNKDELNQSQSKQVLGTFSEKDMPLQIDAPQSNPLLVDMQNSALNKLSKNNKGFFLMVEGASIDKAAHPNDITGVMSEMSGFETAFDNAINYAKTHKDTLVVATADHSTGGLSTAKGKDYKWNPEAIHKMKHSGMYMTKQIADGKDPEKVIKDGYGIDFPNKQLDKVKKAADDLHKLQKEGKDDKDEKVVEQTTKLQNAIQK
;
A
#
# COMPACT_ATOMS: atom_id res chain seq x y z
N MET A 1 0.29 -59.61 4.90
CA MET A 1 0.59 -60.03 6.27
C MET A 1 0.07 -58.94 7.18
N MET A 2 -1.12 -59.15 7.65
CA MET A 2 -1.60 -59.27 9.04
C MET A 2 -1.17 -58.10 9.90
N SER A 3 -2.13 -57.24 10.24
CA SER A 3 -3.13 -57.38 11.32
C SER A 3 -2.64 -56.84 12.66
N PHE A 4 -3.25 -55.79 13.15
CA PHE A 4 -3.71 -55.72 14.53
C PHE A 4 -4.88 -54.74 14.65
N ILE A 5 -6.05 -55.32 14.93
CA ILE A 5 -7.29 -54.67 15.26
C ILE A 5 -7.49 -54.77 16.79
N ASN A 6 -8.23 -53.81 17.33
CA ASN A 6 -9.03 -53.82 18.58
C ASN A 6 -8.43 -53.00 19.73
N LYS A 7 -9.17 -52.22 20.46
CA LYS A 7 -10.58 -52.17 20.90
C LYS A 7 -10.71 -50.98 21.86
N PHE A 8 -11.82 -50.33 21.89
CA PHE A 8 -12.56 -49.70 23.02
C PHE A 8 -13.40 -48.58 22.42
N GLY A 9 -14.66 -48.45 22.55
CA GLY A 9 -15.65 -48.86 23.47
C GLY A 9 -16.82 -47.93 23.24
N LYS A 10 -17.97 -48.49 22.86
CA LYS A 10 -19.20 -47.73 22.61
C LYS A 10 -19.77 -47.20 23.92
N THR A 11 -20.15 -45.90 23.94
CA THR A 11 -21.17 -45.42 24.87
C THR A 11 -22.19 -44.61 24.09
N THR A 12 -23.35 -45.19 23.97
CA THR A 12 -24.56 -44.59 23.35
C THR A 12 -25.23 -43.70 24.39
N VAL A 13 -25.49 -42.43 24.01
CA VAL A 13 -26.49 -41.61 24.69
C VAL A 13 -27.46 -41.11 23.64
N ALA A 14 -28.66 -41.69 23.74
CA ALA A 14 -29.82 -41.21 22.99
C ALA A 14 -30.37 -39.96 23.67
N THR A 15 -30.68 -38.92 22.93
CA THR A 15 -31.59 -37.91 23.37
C THR A 15 -32.41 -37.37 22.20
N SER A 16 -33.67 -37.50 22.38
CA SER A 16 -34.88 -37.20 21.69
C SER A 16 -34.90 -35.95 20.79
N ILE A 17 -35.41 -36.18 19.59
CA ILE A 17 -35.91 -35.20 18.64
C ILE A 17 -37.25 -34.67 19.14
N LEU A 18 -37.38 -33.36 19.29
CA LEU A 18 -38.67 -32.67 19.30
C LEU A 18 -38.71 -31.73 18.10
N ALA A 19 -39.49 -32.10 17.11
CA ALA A 19 -39.81 -31.25 15.97
C ALA A 19 -40.87 -30.22 16.41
N ALA A 20 -40.59 -28.94 16.20
CA ALA A 20 -41.59 -27.91 16.17
C ALA A 20 -41.36 -27.02 14.95
N SER A 21 -42.18 -27.24 13.93
CA SER A 21 -42.31 -26.38 12.76
C SER A 21 -42.99 -25.09 13.16
N VAL A 22 -42.32 -23.97 13.04
CA VAL A 22 -42.98 -22.64 12.98
C VAL A 22 -42.41 -21.89 11.79
N LEU A 23 -43.24 -21.71 10.78
CA LEU A 23 -43.07 -20.74 9.72
C LEU A 23 -43.06 -19.34 10.34
N GLY A 24 -41.92 -18.67 10.33
CA GLY A 24 -41.80 -17.28 10.73
C GLY A 24 -40.82 -16.59 9.82
N THR A 25 -41.31 -15.68 9.02
CA THR A 25 -40.55 -14.71 8.26
C THR A 25 -39.62 -13.93 9.21
N THR A 26 -38.35 -14.25 9.24
CA THR A 26 -37.37 -13.47 10.02
C THR A 26 -36.90 -12.29 9.20
N HIS A 27 -37.45 -11.12 9.51
CA HIS A 27 -36.77 -9.86 9.28
C HIS A 27 -35.50 -9.85 10.12
N VAL A 28 -34.35 -9.80 9.47
CA VAL A 28 -33.08 -9.56 10.15
C VAL A 28 -33.04 -8.09 10.52
N SER A 29 -33.47 -7.78 11.74
CA SER A 29 -33.25 -6.47 12.36
C SER A 29 -31.84 -6.45 12.91
N PHE A 30 -31.01 -5.55 12.42
CA PHE A 30 -29.76 -5.22 13.08
C PHE A 30 -30.09 -4.55 14.42
N ALA A 31 -29.92 -5.29 15.51
CA ALA A 31 -30.04 -4.73 16.85
C ALA A 31 -28.91 -3.75 17.08
N SER A 32 -29.24 -2.49 17.24
CA SER A 32 -28.36 -1.48 17.86
C SER A 32 -28.31 -1.80 19.37
N GLY A 33 -27.30 -2.60 19.77
CA GLY A 33 -27.02 -2.88 21.17
C GLY A 33 -26.38 -1.66 21.83
N ALA A 34 -27.17 -0.86 22.52
CA ALA A 34 -26.67 0.07 23.52
C ALA A 34 -26.22 -0.74 24.74
N GLY A 35 -24.93 -1.02 24.86
CA GLY A 35 -24.32 -1.52 26.08
C GLY A 35 -24.09 -0.38 27.04
N GLN A 36 -24.84 -0.35 28.16
CA GLN A 36 -24.53 0.49 29.32
C GLN A 36 -23.32 -0.08 30.05
N GLY A 37 -22.35 0.80 30.35
CA GLY A 37 -21.47 0.59 31.48
C GLY A 37 -19.99 0.63 31.22
N ALA A 38 -19.41 1.83 31.27
CA ALA A 38 -18.25 2.17 32.09
C ALA A 38 -18.12 3.70 32.04
N GLN A 39 -18.37 4.36 33.15
CA GLN A 39 -18.02 5.77 33.33
C GLN A 39 -16.48 5.85 33.44
N GLY A 40 -15.83 6.19 32.35
CA GLY A 40 -14.45 6.61 32.28
C GLY A 40 -14.41 7.92 31.50
N GLN A 41 -13.93 8.94 32.14
CA GLN A 41 -13.63 10.31 31.73
C GLN A 41 -14.13 10.75 30.34
N GLN A 42 -15.01 11.74 30.34
CA GLN A 42 -15.42 12.54 29.19
C GLN A 42 -14.18 13.25 28.56
N GLY A 43 -13.47 12.55 27.67
CA GLY A 43 -12.74 13.15 26.59
C GLY A 43 -13.75 13.55 25.53
N GLN A 44 -13.63 14.72 24.96
CA GLN A 44 -14.56 15.36 24.04
C GLN A 44 -15.10 14.37 22.97
N ASP A 45 -16.27 13.79 23.24
CA ASP A 45 -16.97 12.82 22.37
C ASP A 45 -17.49 13.42 21.04
N GLY A 46 -17.04 14.61 20.65
CA GLY A 46 -17.53 15.31 19.46
C GLY A 46 -16.86 14.90 18.14
N ASP A 47 -15.65 14.31 18.16
CA ASP A 47 -14.85 14.12 16.95
C ASP A 47 -14.95 12.72 16.30
N TYR A 48 -15.58 11.75 16.96
CA TYR A 48 -15.73 10.38 16.44
C TYR A 48 -16.96 10.16 15.54
N MET A 49 -17.79 11.14 15.39
CA MET A 49 -19.01 11.07 14.59
C MET A 49 -18.69 11.44 13.14
N ALA A 50 -18.95 10.50 12.25
CA ALA A 50 -18.96 10.61 10.79
C ALA A 50 -18.53 11.97 10.24
N ILE A 51 -17.25 12.11 9.95
CA ILE A 51 -16.74 13.30 9.29
C ILE A 51 -17.33 13.34 7.88
N GLY A 52 -18.37 14.16 7.68
CA GLY A 52 -19.01 14.34 6.40
C GLY A 52 -20.32 13.60 6.19
N ASN A 53 -21.03 13.93 5.10
CA ASN A 53 -22.20 13.22 4.65
C ASN A 53 -21.80 11.92 3.93
N THR A 54 -21.79 10.81 4.67
CA THR A 54 -21.38 9.50 4.16
C THR A 54 -22.46 8.81 3.32
N LYS A 55 -23.72 9.29 3.32
CA LYS A 55 -24.81 8.69 2.53
C LYS A 55 -24.69 8.97 1.03
N ASN A 56 -24.30 10.19 0.66
CA ASN A 56 -24.11 10.60 -0.74
C ASN A 56 -22.88 11.50 -0.85
N PRO A 57 -21.67 10.99 -0.72
CA PRO A 57 -20.47 11.80 -0.77
C PRO A 57 -20.27 12.35 -2.20
N LYS A 58 -19.98 13.62 -2.29
CA LYS A 58 -19.61 14.26 -3.54
C LYS A 58 -18.18 13.92 -3.94
N ASN A 59 -17.32 13.84 -2.93
CA ASN A 59 -15.91 13.51 -3.06
C ASN A 59 -15.60 12.20 -2.33
N VAL A 60 -14.71 11.39 -2.89
CA VAL A 60 -14.22 10.18 -2.27
C VAL A 60 -12.68 10.20 -2.32
N ILE A 61 -12.05 10.00 -1.17
CA ILE A 61 -10.62 9.73 -1.04
C ILE A 61 -10.51 8.28 -0.56
N PHE A 62 -10.02 7.40 -1.42
CA PHE A 62 -9.81 5.99 -1.11
C PHE A 62 -8.32 5.74 -0.92
N MET A 63 -7.93 5.32 0.27
CA MET A 63 -6.53 5.15 0.64
C MET A 63 -6.19 3.68 0.85
N VAL A 64 -5.09 3.23 0.27
CA VAL A 64 -4.59 1.85 0.39
C VAL A 64 -3.19 1.87 0.97
N GLY A 65 -3.02 1.27 2.15
CA GLY A 65 -1.70 0.90 2.65
C GLY A 65 -1.37 -0.51 2.16
N ASP A 66 -0.59 -0.60 1.09
CA ASP A 66 -0.23 -1.88 0.49
C ASP A 66 0.60 -2.70 1.48
N GLY A 67 0.20 -3.95 1.71
CA GLY A 67 0.85 -4.83 2.67
C GLY A 67 0.67 -4.46 4.14
N MET A 68 -0.10 -3.42 4.45
CA MET A 68 -0.31 -2.84 5.78
C MET A 68 -1.27 -3.67 6.65
N GLY A 69 -1.03 -4.95 6.81
CA GLY A 69 -1.86 -5.81 7.66
C GLY A 69 -1.77 -5.48 9.15
N PRO A 70 -2.54 -6.18 10.02
CA PRO A 70 -2.65 -5.85 11.45
C PRO A 70 -1.34 -5.83 12.22
N SER A 71 -0.36 -6.67 11.86
CA SER A 71 0.96 -6.68 12.53
C SER A 71 1.74 -5.40 12.28
N TYR A 72 1.60 -4.81 11.10
CA TYR A 72 2.24 -3.55 10.73
C TYR A 72 1.67 -2.39 11.53
N ASN A 73 0.36 -2.32 11.67
CA ASN A 73 -0.30 -1.33 12.53
C ASN A 73 0.11 -1.49 13.99
N SER A 74 0.28 -2.73 14.47
CA SER A 74 0.75 -2.99 15.84
C SER A 74 2.20 -2.53 16.04
N ALA A 75 3.11 -2.86 15.12
CA ALA A 75 4.50 -2.42 15.18
C ALA A 75 4.61 -0.90 15.08
N TYR A 76 3.85 -0.29 14.17
CA TYR A 76 3.85 1.14 13.96
C TYR A 76 3.34 1.90 15.19
N ARG A 77 2.33 1.39 15.90
CA ARG A 77 1.84 1.98 17.15
C ARG A 77 2.94 2.09 18.19
N TYR A 78 3.79 1.06 18.35
CA TYR A 78 4.94 1.12 19.25
C TYR A 78 6.05 2.05 18.73
N TYR A 79 6.21 2.14 17.40
CA TYR A 79 7.19 3.03 16.79
C TYR A 79 6.79 4.51 16.92
N ALA A 80 5.52 4.83 16.74
CA ALA A 80 5.01 6.20 16.80
C ALA A 80 4.77 6.70 18.24
N ASP A 81 4.82 5.80 19.23
CA ASP A 81 4.58 6.10 20.63
C ASP A 81 5.60 7.09 21.21
N ASN A 82 5.11 8.02 22.01
CA ASN A 82 5.98 8.90 22.79
C ASN A 82 6.36 8.21 24.11
N PRO A 83 7.62 7.77 24.29
CA PRO A 83 8.03 7.02 25.47
C PRO A 83 7.98 7.83 26.79
N ASN A 84 7.70 9.13 26.74
CA ASN A 84 7.54 10.00 27.91
C ASN A 84 6.08 10.08 28.38
N THR A 85 5.12 9.49 27.67
CA THR A 85 3.74 9.37 28.13
C THR A 85 3.54 8.08 28.91
N LYS A 86 2.52 8.04 29.78
CA LYS A 86 2.24 6.85 30.61
C LYS A 86 1.54 5.75 29.83
N GLU A 87 0.74 6.14 28.88
CA GLU A 87 -0.11 5.25 28.08
C GLU A 87 0.37 5.27 26.63
N LEU A 88 0.17 4.15 25.94
CA LEU A 88 0.49 4.02 24.52
C LEU A 88 -0.36 5.00 23.71
N ASP A 89 0.28 5.84 22.92
CA ASP A 89 -0.40 6.82 22.08
C ASP A 89 -1.18 6.14 20.94
N GLN A 90 -2.36 6.68 20.65
CA GLN A 90 -3.16 6.22 19.52
C GLN A 90 -2.64 6.83 18.22
N THR A 91 -2.44 5.98 17.21
CA THR A 91 -2.19 6.43 15.85
C THR A 91 -3.46 7.03 15.23
N ALA A 92 -3.32 7.75 14.12
CA ALA A 92 -4.48 8.21 13.36
C ALA A 92 -5.35 7.04 12.88
N PHE A 93 -4.73 5.91 12.53
CA PHE A 93 -5.48 4.70 12.13
C PHE A 93 -6.34 4.15 13.27
N ASP A 94 -5.84 4.14 14.51
CA ASP A 94 -6.59 3.65 15.68
C ASP A 94 -7.85 4.48 15.94
N LYS A 95 -7.74 5.81 15.81
CA LYS A 95 -8.85 6.75 16.05
C LYS A 95 -10.04 6.53 15.12
N TYR A 96 -9.79 6.04 13.90
CA TYR A 96 -10.82 5.88 12.87
C TYR A 96 -11.10 4.42 12.49
N LEU A 97 -10.54 3.44 13.23
CA LEU A 97 -10.75 2.02 12.96
C LEU A 97 -12.23 1.64 13.09
N LYS A 98 -12.80 1.07 12.03
CA LYS A 98 -14.21 0.63 11.98
C LYS A 98 -14.36 -0.89 11.90
N GLY A 99 -13.36 -1.59 11.39
CA GLY A 99 -13.42 -3.04 11.22
C GLY A 99 -12.33 -3.55 10.30
N THR A 100 -12.53 -4.75 9.79
CA THR A 100 -11.61 -5.45 8.89
C THR A 100 -12.30 -5.85 7.60
N ASN A 101 -11.53 -6.07 6.54
CA ASN A 101 -12.02 -6.62 5.28
C ASN A 101 -11.42 -8.00 5.00
N ARG A 102 -11.96 -8.69 4.00
CA ARG A 102 -11.44 -9.95 3.47
C ARG A 102 -11.07 -9.77 2.01
N THR A 103 -9.82 -9.96 1.69
CA THR A 103 -9.25 -9.69 0.37
C THR A 103 -8.84 -10.96 -0.39
N ASN A 104 -9.14 -12.17 0.15
CA ASN A 104 -8.83 -13.41 -0.53
C ASN A 104 -9.28 -13.39 -2.00
N PRO A 105 -8.46 -13.92 -2.94
CA PRO A 105 -8.79 -13.96 -4.36
C PRO A 105 -9.94 -14.94 -4.65
N ASN A 106 -10.49 -14.88 -5.86
CA ASN A 106 -11.37 -15.90 -6.43
C ASN A 106 -10.53 -16.81 -7.34
N ASP A 107 -9.63 -17.56 -6.73
CA ASP A 107 -8.72 -18.48 -7.42
C ASP A 107 -8.79 -19.86 -6.75
N PRO A 108 -9.04 -20.94 -7.52
CA PRO A 108 -9.10 -22.29 -6.96
C PRO A 108 -7.73 -22.87 -6.57
N LYS A 109 -6.63 -22.25 -7.03
CA LYS A 109 -5.27 -22.70 -6.77
C LYS A 109 -4.57 -21.88 -5.69
N GLU A 110 -4.95 -20.60 -5.55
CA GLU A 110 -4.32 -19.65 -4.66
C GLU A 110 -5.35 -19.03 -3.73
N ASN A 111 -5.10 -19.02 -2.44
CA ASN A 111 -6.01 -18.50 -1.43
C ASN A 111 -5.47 -17.27 -0.69
N VAL A 112 -4.24 -16.86 -0.99
CA VAL A 112 -3.61 -15.64 -0.51
C VAL A 112 -3.62 -14.62 -1.65
N THR A 113 -4.15 -13.43 -1.39
CA THR A 113 -4.27 -12.40 -2.42
C THR A 113 -2.94 -11.73 -2.70
N ASP A 114 -2.77 -11.30 -3.96
CA ASP A 114 -1.85 -10.24 -4.33
C ASP A 114 -2.58 -8.89 -4.40
N SER A 115 -1.82 -7.80 -4.63
CA SER A 115 -2.39 -6.45 -4.74
C SER A 115 -3.30 -6.28 -5.95
N ALA A 116 -3.12 -7.07 -7.01
CA ALA A 116 -3.96 -7.01 -8.21
C ALA A 116 -5.38 -7.52 -7.93
N ALA A 117 -5.51 -8.73 -7.36
CA ALA A 117 -6.82 -9.30 -7.00
C ALA A 117 -7.48 -8.52 -5.87
N GLY A 118 -6.72 -8.12 -4.82
CA GLY A 118 -7.21 -7.29 -3.72
C GLY A 118 -7.69 -5.93 -4.20
N GLY A 119 -6.86 -5.25 -4.99
CA GLY A 119 -7.19 -3.96 -5.60
C GLY A 119 -8.38 -4.03 -6.57
N THR A 120 -8.47 -5.09 -7.39
CA THR A 120 -9.63 -5.32 -8.26
C THR A 120 -10.92 -5.43 -7.45
N ALA A 121 -10.89 -6.14 -6.31
CA ALA A 121 -12.06 -6.24 -5.45
C ALA A 121 -12.48 -4.87 -4.89
N PHE A 122 -11.54 -4.01 -4.52
CA PHE A 122 -11.82 -2.65 -4.06
C PHE A 122 -12.34 -1.76 -5.19
N ALA A 123 -11.73 -1.85 -6.37
CA ALA A 123 -12.09 -0.99 -7.50
C ALA A 123 -13.44 -1.35 -8.13
N THR A 124 -13.82 -2.63 -8.14
CA THR A 124 -14.95 -3.13 -8.93
C THR A 124 -16.06 -3.78 -8.10
N GLY A 125 -15.77 -4.15 -6.84
CA GLY A 125 -16.67 -4.96 -6.01
C GLY A 125 -16.69 -6.45 -6.37
N HIS A 126 -15.81 -6.91 -7.28
CA HIS A 126 -15.74 -8.30 -7.73
C HIS A 126 -14.39 -8.92 -7.36
N LYS A 127 -14.42 -10.14 -6.86
CA LYS A 127 -13.21 -10.94 -6.63
C LYS A 127 -12.76 -11.63 -7.91
N THR A 128 -11.44 -11.72 -8.09
CA THR A 128 -10.80 -12.30 -9.27
C THR A 128 -9.54 -13.07 -8.86
N TYR A 129 -8.84 -13.65 -9.83
CA TYR A 129 -7.59 -14.38 -9.63
C TYR A 129 -6.39 -13.43 -9.44
N ASN A 130 -5.32 -13.92 -8.81
CA ASN A 130 -4.09 -13.16 -8.61
C ASN A 130 -3.46 -12.71 -9.94
N GLY A 131 -2.89 -11.51 -9.94
CA GLY A 131 -2.28 -10.89 -11.14
C GLY A 131 -3.26 -10.14 -12.04
N SER A 132 -4.56 -10.27 -11.88
CA SER A 132 -5.53 -9.66 -12.77
C SER A 132 -5.82 -8.19 -12.44
N ILE A 133 -5.91 -7.35 -13.45
CA ILE A 133 -6.21 -5.92 -13.35
C ILE A 133 -7.62 -5.68 -13.88
N SER A 134 -8.59 -5.55 -12.98
CA SER A 134 -10.00 -5.26 -13.25
C SER A 134 -10.59 -6.07 -14.42
N VAL A 135 -10.31 -7.37 -14.42
CA VAL A 135 -10.97 -8.38 -15.24
C VAL A 135 -11.48 -9.51 -14.36
N ASP A 136 -12.56 -10.17 -14.78
CA ASP A 136 -13.09 -11.36 -14.12
C ASP A 136 -12.29 -12.63 -14.48
N ASN A 137 -12.71 -13.78 -13.97
CA ASN A 137 -12.06 -15.07 -14.24
C ASN A 137 -12.15 -15.50 -15.71
N ASP A 138 -13.07 -14.92 -16.50
CA ASP A 138 -13.17 -15.10 -17.95
C ASP A 138 -12.38 -14.02 -18.72
N LYS A 139 -11.59 -13.20 -18.03
CA LYS A 139 -10.80 -12.07 -18.57
C LYS A 139 -11.66 -10.95 -19.18
N LYS A 140 -12.92 -10.85 -18.79
CA LYS A 140 -13.80 -9.76 -19.21
C LYS A 140 -13.58 -8.53 -18.33
N PRO A 141 -13.51 -7.32 -18.92
CA PRO A 141 -13.35 -6.08 -18.17
C PRO A 141 -14.45 -5.87 -17.11
N LEU A 142 -14.02 -5.52 -15.90
CA LEU A 142 -14.87 -5.13 -14.78
C LEU A 142 -14.76 -3.63 -14.57
N LYS A 143 -15.87 -2.92 -14.71
CA LYS A 143 -15.90 -1.48 -14.57
C LYS A 143 -15.57 -1.03 -13.16
N SER A 144 -14.62 -0.10 -13.02
CA SER A 144 -14.16 0.40 -11.74
C SER A 144 -15.00 1.56 -11.20
N VAL A 145 -14.90 1.80 -9.90
CA VAL A 145 -15.51 2.98 -9.23
C VAL A 145 -14.97 4.29 -9.78
N LEU A 146 -13.71 4.37 -10.19
CA LEU A 146 -13.13 5.54 -10.84
C LEU A 146 -13.80 5.80 -12.20
N GLU A 147 -14.03 4.76 -12.99
CA GLU A 147 -14.71 4.89 -14.27
C GLU A 147 -16.17 5.34 -14.10
N TYR A 148 -16.88 4.81 -13.09
CA TYR A 148 -18.22 5.32 -12.72
C TYR A 148 -18.18 6.80 -12.33
N ALA A 149 -17.20 7.21 -11.52
CA ALA A 149 -17.03 8.61 -11.14
C ALA A 149 -16.78 9.50 -12.37
N LYS A 150 -15.94 9.03 -13.29
CA LYS A 150 -15.66 9.76 -14.54
C LYS A 150 -16.87 9.90 -15.44
N GLU A 151 -17.69 8.88 -15.57
CA GLU A 151 -18.97 8.95 -16.32
C GLU A 151 -19.93 9.97 -15.75
N GLN A 152 -19.97 10.10 -14.44
CA GLN A 152 -20.76 11.14 -13.77
C GLN A 152 -20.15 12.56 -13.92
N GLY A 153 -19.01 12.67 -14.63
CA GLY A 153 -18.32 13.92 -14.87
C GLY A 153 -17.53 14.43 -13.68
N LYS A 154 -17.22 13.57 -12.68
CA LYS A 154 -16.31 13.88 -11.59
C LYS A 154 -14.87 13.93 -12.11
N SER A 155 -14.01 14.65 -11.40
CA SER A 155 -12.55 14.55 -11.59
C SER A 155 -12.01 13.29 -10.94
N THR A 156 -10.90 12.77 -11.48
CA THR A 156 -10.34 11.47 -11.04
C THR A 156 -8.84 11.56 -10.87
N GLY A 157 -8.31 10.92 -9.83
CA GLY A 157 -6.88 10.93 -9.53
C GLY A 157 -6.36 9.61 -8.98
N LEU A 158 -5.11 9.32 -9.33
CA LEU A 158 -4.31 8.21 -8.82
C LEU A 158 -3.00 8.76 -8.28
N VAL A 159 -2.69 8.48 -7.02
CA VAL A 159 -1.46 8.88 -6.35
C VAL A 159 -0.87 7.66 -5.66
N THR A 160 0.42 7.38 -5.88
CA THR A 160 1.09 6.19 -5.33
C THR A 160 2.57 6.44 -5.09
N THR A 161 3.18 5.68 -4.18
CA THR A 161 4.63 5.60 -4.03
C THR A 161 5.27 4.49 -4.90
N ALA A 162 4.46 3.68 -5.61
CA ALA A 162 4.91 2.75 -6.64
C ALA A 162 4.96 3.39 -8.04
N GLU A 163 5.23 2.58 -9.06
CA GLU A 163 4.97 2.94 -10.46
C GLU A 163 3.46 3.19 -10.65
N VAL A 164 3.07 4.26 -11.33
CA VAL A 164 1.62 4.54 -11.58
C VAL A 164 0.94 3.44 -12.40
N THR A 165 1.71 2.54 -13.01
CA THR A 165 1.26 1.34 -13.72
C THR A 165 1.30 0.09 -12.86
N ASP A 166 1.62 0.18 -11.56
CA ASP A 166 1.57 -0.95 -10.66
C ASP A 166 0.11 -1.36 -10.37
N ALA A 167 -0.08 -2.52 -9.77
CA ALA A 167 -1.39 -3.16 -9.66
C ALA A 167 -2.45 -2.27 -9.03
N THR A 168 -2.18 -1.68 -7.86
CA THR A 168 -3.17 -0.92 -7.10
C THR A 168 -3.68 0.32 -7.83
N PRO A 169 -2.85 1.19 -8.45
CA PRO A 169 -3.39 2.25 -9.29
C PRO A 169 -4.00 1.73 -10.59
N ALA A 170 -3.44 0.66 -11.19
CA ALA A 170 -3.89 0.16 -12.48
C ALA A 170 -5.33 -0.35 -12.46
N VAL A 171 -5.76 -1.04 -11.38
CA VAL A 171 -7.12 -1.61 -11.29
C VAL A 171 -8.24 -0.58 -11.38
N TYR A 172 -7.94 0.69 -11.18
CA TYR A 172 -8.94 1.76 -11.27
C TYR A 172 -9.17 2.25 -12.70
N ALA A 173 -8.20 2.06 -13.62
CA ALA A 173 -8.28 2.69 -14.95
C ALA A 173 -7.83 1.80 -16.12
N ALA A 174 -7.35 0.58 -15.86
CA ALA A 174 -6.95 -0.38 -16.88
C ALA A 174 -7.64 -1.74 -16.67
N HIS A 175 -7.64 -2.56 -17.73
CA HIS A 175 -8.23 -3.90 -17.75
C HIS A 175 -7.29 -4.84 -18.49
N VAL A 176 -6.44 -5.55 -17.76
CA VAL A 176 -5.51 -6.54 -18.32
C VAL A 176 -5.50 -7.81 -17.47
N ASP A 177 -5.24 -8.93 -18.08
CA ASP A 177 -5.26 -10.25 -17.45
C ASP A 177 -3.97 -10.58 -16.67
N ASP A 178 -2.99 -9.66 -16.68
CA ASP A 178 -1.71 -9.82 -16.01
C ASP A 178 -1.13 -8.45 -15.64
N ARG A 179 -0.85 -8.22 -14.34
CA ARG A 179 -0.28 -7.00 -13.76
C ARG A 179 1.10 -6.63 -14.34
N ASP A 180 1.82 -7.60 -14.89
CA ASP A 180 3.15 -7.37 -15.46
C ASP A 180 3.10 -6.75 -16.87
N LYS A 181 1.93 -6.66 -17.48
CA LYS A 181 1.70 -5.95 -18.75
C LYS A 181 1.71 -4.42 -18.59
N LYS A 182 2.70 -3.89 -17.91
CA LYS A 182 2.76 -2.47 -17.52
C LYS A 182 2.77 -1.49 -18.70
N ASP A 183 3.36 -1.88 -19.83
CA ASP A 183 3.31 -1.09 -21.05
C ASP A 183 1.89 -1.00 -21.62
N GLU A 184 1.12 -2.09 -21.57
CA GLU A 184 -0.28 -2.12 -21.97
C GLU A 184 -1.14 -1.29 -21.03
N ILE A 185 -0.91 -1.38 -19.70
CA ILE A 185 -1.60 -0.56 -18.69
C ILE A 185 -1.38 0.93 -19.00
N ALA A 186 -0.13 1.36 -19.23
CA ALA A 186 0.17 2.74 -19.60
C ALA A 186 -0.50 3.18 -20.90
N GLN A 187 -0.58 2.27 -21.90
CA GLN A 187 -1.28 2.55 -23.14
C GLN A 187 -2.79 2.67 -22.94
N GLN A 188 -3.41 1.85 -22.07
CA GLN A 188 -4.83 1.97 -21.73
C GLN A 188 -5.13 3.27 -20.99
N PHE A 189 -4.25 3.74 -20.08
CA PHE A 189 -4.40 5.04 -19.43
C PHE A 189 -4.50 6.20 -20.44
N TYR A 190 -3.81 6.10 -21.56
CA TYR A 190 -3.87 7.10 -22.63
C TYR A 190 -5.02 6.89 -23.60
N ASN A 191 -5.21 5.66 -24.10
CA ASN A 191 -6.10 5.35 -25.21
C ASN A 191 -7.56 5.26 -24.79
N ASP A 192 -7.83 4.70 -23.60
CA ASP A 192 -9.20 4.48 -23.14
C ASP A 192 -9.79 5.77 -22.62
N LYS A 193 -10.93 6.14 -23.19
CA LYS A 193 -11.60 7.40 -22.87
C LYS A 193 -13.05 7.17 -22.46
N ILE A 194 -13.52 8.00 -21.54
CA ILE A 194 -14.91 8.06 -21.12
C ILE A 194 -15.47 9.41 -21.53
N ASN A 195 -16.55 9.40 -22.30
CA ASN A 195 -17.15 10.63 -22.86
C ASN A 195 -16.12 11.51 -23.59
N GLY A 196 -15.18 10.90 -24.33
CA GLY A 196 -14.13 11.59 -25.07
C GLY A 196 -12.98 12.17 -24.23
N LYS A 197 -12.97 11.94 -22.91
CA LYS A 197 -11.93 12.42 -21.98
C LYS A 197 -11.10 11.23 -21.44
N HIS A 198 -9.84 11.49 -21.12
CA HIS A 198 -9.03 10.51 -20.41
C HIS A 198 -9.69 10.09 -19.10
N LYS A 199 -9.54 8.83 -18.70
CA LYS A 199 -10.14 8.30 -17.47
C LYS A 199 -9.60 8.98 -16.22
N VAL A 200 -8.32 9.35 -16.20
CA VAL A 200 -7.63 9.90 -15.02
C VAL A 200 -7.12 11.31 -15.30
N ASP A 201 -7.48 12.29 -14.47
CA ASP A 201 -7.04 13.67 -14.63
C ASP A 201 -5.68 13.91 -13.97
N VAL A 202 -5.40 13.27 -12.84
CA VAL A 202 -4.15 13.43 -12.09
C VAL A 202 -3.55 12.06 -11.79
N MET A 203 -2.34 11.82 -12.31
CA MET A 203 -1.55 10.61 -12.07
C MET A 203 -0.20 11.02 -11.51
N LEU A 204 0.12 10.59 -10.28
CA LEU A 204 1.36 10.95 -9.58
C LEU A 204 1.99 9.71 -8.93
N GLY A 205 3.28 9.46 -9.23
CA GLY A 205 4.03 8.34 -8.68
C GLY A 205 5.36 8.11 -9.40
N GLY A 206 5.82 6.87 -9.40
CA GLY A 206 6.98 6.42 -10.18
C GLY A 206 6.59 5.92 -11.57
N GLY A 207 7.52 5.24 -12.27
CA GLY A 207 7.28 4.53 -13.53
C GLY A 207 7.49 5.37 -14.79
N ALA A 208 8.38 6.36 -14.78
CA ALA A 208 8.68 7.22 -15.94
C ALA A 208 9.02 6.41 -17.22
N LYS A 209 9.68 5.26 -17.07
CA LYS A 209 10.05 4.38 -18.18
C LYS A 209 8.85 3.95 -19.05
N TYR A 210 7.65 3.79 -18.48
CA TYR A 210 6.46 3.35 -19.22
C TYR A 210 5.78 4.46 -20.04
N PHE A 211 6.21 5.70 -19.87
CA PHE A 211 5.68 6.85 -20.60
C PHE A 211 6.68 7.45 -21.61
N GLY A 212 7.90 6.89 -21.64
CA GLY A 212 9.02 7.34 -22.47
C GLY A 212 8.95 6.88 -23.93
N LYS A 213 10.12 6.94 -24.60
CA LYS A 213 10.29 6.60 -26.02
C LYS A 213 9.91 5.15 -26.34
N GLU A 214 10.27 4.23 -25.46
CA GLU A 214 10.04 2.79 -25.66
C GLU A 214 8.57 2.43 -25.70
N ASN A 215 7.72 3.16 -24.94
CA ASN A 215 6.28 3.01 -24.98
C ASN A 215 5.58 4.18 -25.72
N LYS A 216 5.89 4.34 -27.01
CA LYS A 216 5.21 5.25 -27.95
C LYS A 216 5.19 6.73 -27.52
N ASN A 217 6.12 7.16 -26.66
CA ASN A 217 6.21 8.53 -26.11
C ASN A 217 4.89 9.02 -25.48
N LEU A 218 4.29 8.21 -24.61
CA LEU A 218 2.99 8.53 -24.02
C LEU A 218 2.99 9.86 -23.28
N ALA A 219 4.07 10.20 -22.57
CA ALA A 219 4.19 11.51 -21.90
C ALA A 219 4.03 12.69 -22.87
N LYS A 220 4.63 12.60 -24.08
CA LYS A 220 4.45 13.65 -25.09
C LYS A 220 3.01 13.73 -25.62
N LYS A 221 2.32 12.58 -25.70
CA LYS A 221 0.92 12.54 -26.13
C LYS A 221 0.02 13.15 -25.07
N PHE A 222 0.19 12.80 -23.78
CA PHE A 222 -0.51 13.42 -22.68
C PHE A 222 -0.29 14.94 -22.66
N LYS A 223 0.95 15.41 -22.85
CA LYS A 223 1.27 16.85 -22.95
C LYS A 223 0.50 17.52 -24.08
N LYS A 224 0.39 16.89 -25.25
CA LYS A 224 -0.38 17.39 -26.39
C LYS A 224 -1.88 17.48 -26.06
N ASP A 225 -2.40 16.57 -25.25
CA ASP A 225 -3.79 16.54 -24.80
C ASP A 225 -4.06 17.49 -23.59
N GLY A 226 -3.06 18.29 -23.18
CA GLY A 226 -3.23 19.37 -22.17
C GLY A 226 -2.78 19.00 -20.74
N TYR A 227 -2.11 17.86 -20.56
CA TYR A 227 -1.50 17.53 -19.27
C TYR A 227 -0.20 18.31 -19.06
N ASP A 228 0.02 18.78 -17.83
CA ASP A 228 1.37 19.08 -17.38
C ASP A 228 2.12 17.76 -17.15
N ILE A 229 3.35 17.69 -17.64
CA ILE A 229 4.25 16.58 -17.41
C ILE A 229 5.32 17.06 -16.44
N VAL A 230 5.38 16.46 -15.26
CA VAL A 230 6.27 16.89 -14.17
C VAL A 230 7.10 15.70 -13.66
N SER A 231 8.35 15.98 -13.27
CA SER A 231 9.34 14.97 -12.89
C SER A 231 10.00 15.20 -11.52
N ASN A 232 9.67 16.30 -10.86
CA ASN A 232 10.19 16.65 -9.54
C ASN A 232 9.18 17.48 -8.75
N LYS A 233 9.47 17.71 -7.47
CA LYS A 233 8.62 18.42 -6.52
C LYS A 233 8.35 19.88 -6.95
N ASP A 234 9.37 20.56 -7.46
CA ASP A 234 9.25 21.97 -7.86
C ASP A 234 8.34 22.12 -9.07
N GLU A 235 8.50 21.28 -10.08
CA GLU A 235 7.62 21.25 -11.24
C GLU A 235 6.16 20.91 -10.84
N LEU A 236 5.97 19.96 -9.92
CA LEU A 236 4.65 19.62 -9.39
C LEU A 236 3.99 20.82 -8.71
N ASN A 237 4.74 21.56 -7.88
CA ASN A 237 4.25 22.74 -7.17
C ASN A 237 3.91 23.91 -8.11
N GLN A 238 4.64 24.04 -9.22
CA GLN A 238 4.43 25.08 -10.23
C GLN A 238 3.31 24.75 -11.23
N SER A 239 2.90 23.50 -11.30
CA SER A 239 1.89 23.04 -12.25
C SER A 239 0.52 23.68 -12.00
N GLN A 240 0.00 24.37 -13.02
CA GLN A 240 -1.30 25.05 -12.98
C GLN A 240 -2.41 24.29 -13.72
N SER A 241 -2.07 23.27 -14.53
CA SER A 241 -3.06 22.49 -15.25
C SER A 241 -3.98 21.72 -14.27
N LYS A 242 -5.20 21.50 -14.70
CA LYS A 242 -6.15 20.60 -14.02
C LYS A 242 -5.77 19.13 -14.21
N GLN A 243 -4.96 18.84 -15.22
CA GLN A 243 -4.53 17.48 -15.60
C GLN A 243 -3.01 17.40 -15.51
N VAL A 244 -2.51 16.38 -14.80
CA VAL A 244 -1.08 16.20 -14.55
C VAL A 244 -0.72 14.73 -14.65
N LEU A 245 0.37 14.44 -15.35
CA LEU A 245 1.13 13.21 -15.26
C LEU A 245 2.49 13.53 -14.62
N GLY A 246 2.66 13.15 -13.37
CA GLY A 246 3.91 13.28 -12.63
C GLY A 246 4.54 11.92 -12.38
N THR A 247 5.71 11.69 -12.98
CA THR A 247 6.50 10.48 -12.76
C THR A 247 7.87 10.86 -12.24
N PHE A 248 8.12 10.58 -10.95
CA PHE A 248 9.24 11.14 -10.17
C PHE A 248 10.42 10.18 -10.06
N SER A 249 10.32 8.99 -10.65
CA SER A 249 11.39 7.99 -10.77
C SER A 249 11.13 7.06 -11.96
N GLU A 250 12.18 6.40 -12.44
CA GLU A 250 12.07 5.42 -13.53
C GLU A 250 11.25 4.17 -13.13
N LYS A 251 11.38 3.74 -11.87
CA LYS A 251 10.65 2.61 -11.23
C LYS A 251 9.82 3.14 -10.07
N ASP A 252 9.66 2.34 -9.02
CA ASP A 252 9.03 2.77 -7.77
C ASP A 252 9.74 4.00 -7.20
N MET A 253 9.03 4.82 -6.44
CA MET A 253 9.64 5.97 -5.77
C MET A 253 10.63 5.50 -4.68
N PRO A 254 11.66 6.27 -4.38
CA PRO A 254 12.52 5.98 -3.23
C PRO A 254 11.70 5.99 -1.94
N LEU A 255 12.11 5.16 -0.96
CA LEU A 255 11.48 5.18 0.36
C LEU A 255 11.61 6.57 0.98
N GLN A 256 10.61 6.99 1.74
CA GLN A 256 10.56 8.35 2.32
C GLN A 256 11.83 8.71 3.09
N ILE A 257 12.39 7.77 3.89
CA ILE A 257 13.63 7.98 4.65
C ILE A 257 14.85 8.25 3.77
N ASP A 258 14.83 7.77 2.52
CA ASP A 258 15.95 7.86 1.58
C ASP A 258 15.66 8.84 0.42
N ALA A 259 14.47 9.42 0.40
CA ALA A 259 14.03 10.26 -0.70
C ALA A 259 14.86 11.56 -0.77
N PRO A 260 15.40 11.93 -1.94
CA PRO A 260 16.02 13.23 -2.12
C PRO A 260 14.97 14.34 -2.00
N GLN A 261 15.38 15.52 -1.56
CA GLN A 261 14.47 16.68 -1.38
C GLN A 261 13.74 17.09 -2.65
N SER A 262 14.27 16.76 -3.81
CA SER A 262 13.65 17.02 -5.12
C SER A 262 12.47 16.11 -5.42
N ASN A 263 12.30 14.99 -4.69
CA ASN A 263 11.16 14.10 -4.86
C ASN A 263 10.01 14.56 -3.96
N PRO A 264 8.77 14.60 -4.47
CA PRO A 264 7.61 14.83 -3.63
C PRO A 264 7.36 13.60 -2.73
N LEU A 265 6.95 13.85 -1.50
CA LEU A 265 6.44 12.82 -0.60
C LEU A 265 4.97 12.50 -0.95
N LEU A 266 4.45 11.39 -0.40
CA LEU A 266 3.07 10.98 -0.63
C LEU A 266 2.07 12.11 -0.31
N VAL A 267 2.25 12.80 0.79
CA VAL A 267 1.40 13.93 1.19
C VAL A 267 1.51 15.13 0.26
N ASP A 268 2.68 15.41 -0.33
CA ASP A 268 2.87 16.48 -1.32
C ASP A 268 2.06 16.16 -2.59
N MET A 269 2.15 14.92 -3.06
CA MET A 269 1.40 14.43 -4.23
C MET A 269 -0.11 14.46 -3.97
N GLN A 270 -0.55 14.02 -2.80
CA GLN A 270 -1.95 14.06 -2.38
C GLN A 270 -2.48 15.50 -2.34
N ASN A 271 -1.73 16.44 -1.76
CA ASN A 271 -2.11 17.86 -1.72
C ASN A 271 -2.26 18.46 -3.13
N SER A 272 -1.31 18.18 -4.01
CA SER A 272 -1.39 18.60 -5.40
C SER A 272 -2.63 18.04 -6.10
N ALA A 273 -2.92 16.75 -5.91
CA ALA A 273 -4.12 16.10 -6.45
C ALA A 273 -5.41 16.74 -5.91
N LEU A 274 -5.52 16.90 -4.59
CA LEU A 274 -6.69 17.53 -3.96
C LEU A 274 -6.93 18.96 -4.48
N ASN A 275 -5.87 19.78 -4.58
CA ASN A 275 -5.95 21.15 -5.09
C ASN A 275 -6.44 21.24 -6.54
N LYS A 276 -6.17 20.23 -7.36
CA LYS A 276 -6.60 20.19 -8.77
C LYS A 276 -8.00 19.61 -8.92
N LEU A 277 -8.28 18.48 -8.25
CA LEU A 277 -9.53 17.74 -8.40
C LEU A 277 -10.72 18.44 -7.75
N SER A 278 -10.50 19.14 -6.63
CA SER A 278 -11.55 19.88 -5.90
C SER A 278 -12.16 21.04 -6.67
N LYS A 279 -11.48 21.50 -7.75
CA LYS A 279 -12.01 22.56 -8.62
C LYS A 279 -13.22 22.11 -9.46
N ASN A 280 -13.55 20.83 -9.46
CA ASN A 280 -14.72 20.30 -10.16
C ASN A 280 -15.97 20.35 -9.26
N ASN A 281 -16.96 21.11 -9.67
CA ASN A 281 -18.21 21.25 -8.92
C ASN A 281 -19.02 19.95 -8.78
N LYS A 282 -18.76 18.95 -9.63
CA LYS A 282 -19.36 17.61 -9.52
C LYS A 282 -18.64 16.72 -8.50
N GLY A 283 -17.49 17.16 -7.97
CA GLY A 283 -16.66 16.44 -7.05
C GLY A 283 -15.63 15.55 -7.71
N PHE A 284 -15.01 14.67 -6.93
CA PHE A 284 -13.90 13.84 -7.41
C PHE A 284 -13.87 12.45 -6.75
N PHE A 285 -13.14 11.54 -7.41
CA PHE A 285 -12.61 10.31 -6.85
C PHE A 285 -11.09 10.36 -6.88
N LEU A 286 -10.46 10.16 -5.73
CA LEU A 286 -9.01 10.12 -5.58
C LEU A 286 -8.61 8.84 -4.87
N MET A 287 -7.77 8.01 -5.51
CA MET A 287 -7.06 6.93 -4.87
C MET A 287 -5.68 7.41 -4.44
N VAL A 288 -5.27 7.09 -3.21
CA VAL A 288 -3.96 7.39 -2.63
C VAL A 288 -3.38 6.12 -2.04
N GLU A 289 -2.19 5.75 -2.47
CA GLU A 289 -1.55 4.51 -2.06
C GLU A 289 -0.19 4.74 -1.41
N GLY A 290 -0.03 4.15 -0.22
CA GLY A 290 1.27 3.94 0.43
C GLY A 290 1.84 2.59 0.00
N ALA A 291 2.27 2.46 -1.26
CA ALA A 291 2.74 1.20 -1.85
C ALA A 291 4.07 0.73 -1.26
N SER A 292 4.89 1.67 -0.82
CA SER A 292 6.25 1.36 -0.36
C SER A 292 6.28 0.70 1.01
N ILE A 293 5.17 0.59 1.74
CA ILE A 293 5.05 -0.24 2.94
C ILE A 293 5.31 -1.70 2.55
N ASP A 294 4.63 -2.20 1.53
CA ASP A 294 4.80 -3.56 0.98
C ASP A 294 6.21 -3.75 0.38
N LYS A 295 6.65 -2.78 -0.45
CA LYS A 295 7.98 -2.86 -1.09
C LYS A 295 9.12 -2.98 -0.07
N ALA A 296 9.04 -2.29 1.07
CA ALA A 296 10.00 -2.41 2.16
C ALA A 296 9.79 -3.69 2.99
N ALA A 297 8.55 -4.17 3.08
CA ALA A 297 8.21 -5.37 3.86
C ALA A 297 8.68 -6.67 3.20
N HIS A 298 8.64 -6.77 1.87
CA HIS A 298 9.13 -7.93 1.12
C HIS A 298 10.56 -8.32 1.49
N PRO A 299 11.54 -7.41 1.52
CA PRO A 299 12.90 -7.69 1.98
C PRO A 299 13.07 -7.64 3.51
N ASN A 300 11.98 -7.55 4.29
CA ASN A 300 11.98 -7.44 5.75
C ASN A 300 12.71 -6.19 6.29
N ASP A 301 12.65 -5.07 5.58
CA ASP A 301 13.26 -3.81 5.98
C ASP A 301 12.37 -3.03 6.93
N ILE A 302 12.48 -3.33 8.23
CA ILE A 302 11.63 -2.70 9.25
C ILE A 302 11.80 -1.18 9.32
N THR A 303 12.98 -0.66 9.02
CA THR A 303 13.25 0.79 9.01
C THR A 303 12.49 1.45 7.86
N GLY A 304 12.59 0.87 6.66
CA GLY A 304 11.82 1.31 5.50
C GLY A 304 10.32 1.25 5.78
N VAL A 305 9.83 0.11 6.32
CA VAL A 305 8.42 -0.07 6.67
C VAL A 305 7.92 1.00 7.64
N MET A 306 8.63 1.26 8.74
CA MET A 306 8.18 2.24 9.74
C MET A 306 8.19 3.66 9.17
N SER A 307 9.16 3.99 8.33
CA SER A 307 9.20 5.26 7.61
C SER A 307 7.98 5.43 6.68
N GLU A 308 7.68 4.41 5.88
CA GLU A 308 6.55 4.44 4.95
C GLU A 308 5.18 4.47 5.67
N MET A 309 5.05 3.74 6.79
CA MET A 309 3.87 3.82 7.65
C MET A 309 3.64 5.24 8.18
N SER A 310 4.73 5.94 8.57
CA SER A 310 4.67 7.35 9.02
C SER A 310 4.25 8.30 7.88
N GLY A 311 4.77 8.07 6.67
CA GLY A 311 4.35 8.84 5.48
C GLY A 311 2.89 8.62 5.13
N PHE A 312 2.42 7.37 5.23
CA PHE A 312 1.02 7.03 4.96
C PHE A 312 0.08 7.59 6.04
N GLU A 313 0.46 7.55 7.33
CA GLU A 313 -0.30 8.19 8.40
C GLU A 313 -0.42 9.70 8.18
N THR A 314 0.69 10.36 7.80
CA THR A 314 0.68 11.80 7.46
C THR A 314 -0.30 12.10 6.33
N ALA A 315 -0.33 11.28 5.28
CA ALA A 315 -1.28 11.43 4.19
C ALA A 315 -2.72 11.13 4.65
N PHE A 316 -2.92 10.16 5.55
CA PHE A 316 -4.24 9.86 6.10
C PHE A 316 -4.78 11.01 6.96
N ASP A 317 -3.98 11.56 7.88
CA ASP A 317 -4.36 12.73 8.67
C ASP A 317 -4.68 13.94 7.78
N ASN A 318 -3.93 14.14 6.71
CA ASN A 318 -4.20 15.17 5.73
C ASN A 318 -5.56 14.98 5.04
N ALA A 319 -5.90 13.74 4.64
CA ALA A 319 -7.21 13.42 4.07
C ALA A 319 -8.35 13.64 5.06
N ILE A 320 -8.17 13.26 6.33
CA ILE A 320 -9.13 13.51 7.41
C ILE A 320 -9.33 15.01 7.64
N ASN A 321 -8.26 15.80 7.68
CA ASN A 321 -8.34 17.25 7.85
C ASN A 321 -9.02 17.93 6.65
N TYR A 322 -8.77 17.42 5.44
CA TYR A 322 -9.52 17.86 4.25
C TYR A 322 -11.03 17.59 4.42
N ALA A 323 -11.42 16.37 4.84
CA ALA A 323 -12.83 16.02 5.04
C ALA A 323 -13.50 16.81 6.18
N LYS A 324 -12.75 17.19 7.23
CA LYS A 324 -13.26 18.05 8.30
C LYS A 324 -13.73 19.41 7.80
N THR A 325 -13.07 19.95 6.78
CA THR A 325 -13.40 21.23 6.16
C THR A 325 -14.31 21.12 4.92
N HIS A 326 -14.37 19.93 4.30
CA HIS A 326 -15.18 19.62 3.12
C HIS A 326 -16.14 18.47 3.45
N LYS A 327 -17.26 18.83 4.08
CA LYS A 327 -18.21 17.87 4.70
C LYS A 327 -18.90 16.89 3.74
N ASP A 328 -18.79 17.10 2.44
CA ASP A 328 -19.28 16.23 1.38
C ASP A 328 -18.21 15.22 0.89
N THR A 329 -17.15 15.04 1.69
CA THR A 329 -16.03 14.14 1.39
C THR A 329 -16.07 12.90 2.28
N LEU A 330 -16.00 11.71 1.66
CA LEU A 330 -15.80 10.44 2.33
C LEU A 330 -14.32 10.05 2.22
N VAL A 331 -13.70 9.71 3.35
CA VAL A 331 -12.37 9.11 3.41
C VAL A 331 -12.51 7.65 3.83
N VAL A 332 -11.92 6.75 3.06
CA VAL A 332 -11.82 5.32 3.36
C VAL A 332 -10.36 4.91 3.29
N ALA A 333 -9.85 4.26 4.34
CA ALA A 333 -8.50 3.71 4.34
C ALA A 333 -8.55 2.21 4.67
N THR A 334 -7.72 1.43 3.98
CA THR A 334 -7.65 -0.03 4.17
C THR A 334 -6.26 -0.55 3.80
N ALA A 335 -5.97 -1.81 4.18
CA ALA A 335 -4.88 -2.59 3.62
C ALA A 335 -5.45 -3.62 2.64
N ASP A 336 -4.70 -4.00 1.64
CA ASP A 336 -5.07 -5.05 0.69
C ASP A 336 -4.64 -6.44 1.17
N HIS A 337 -3.50 -6.57 1.83
CA HIS A 337 -2.96 -7.79 2.47
C HIS A 337 -1.93 -7.43 3.55
N SER A 338 -1.29 -8.42 4.14
CA SER A 338 -0.04 -8.32 4.91
C SER A 338 1.12 -8.83 4.06
N THR A 339 2.36 -8.47 4.43
CA THR A 339 3.56 -8.85 3.70
C THR A 339 4.66 -9.33 4.64
N GLY A 340 5.42 -10.37 4.25
CA GLY A 340 6.64 -10.80 4.92
C GLY A 340 6.49 -11.40 6.33
N GLY A 341 5.29 -11.52 6.88
CA GLY A 341 5.05 -12.20 8.16
C GLY A 341 5.62 -11.49 9.39
N LEU A 342 5.51 -10.15 9.46
CA LEU A 342 5.99 -9.37 10.60
C LEU A 342 5.40 -9.84 11.94
N SER A 343 6.28 -10.01 12.94
CA SER A 343 5.92 -10.29 14.33
C SER A 343 6.59 -9.28 15.27
N THR A 344 5.85 -8.80 16.27
CA THR A 344 6.32 -7.81 17.25
C THR A 344 6.98 -8.45 18.48
N ALA A 345 7.05 -9.77 18.57
CA ALA A 345 7.73 -10.48 19.65
C ALA A 345 8.51 -11.68 19.11
N LYS A 346 9.68 -11.95 19.71
CA LYS A 346 10.53 -13.08 19.32
C LYS A 346 10.70 -14.03 20.49
N GLY A 347 10.35 -15.31 20.30
CA GLY A 347 10.54 -16.36 21.30
C GLY A 347 9.72 -16.10 22.57
N LYS A 348 10.40 -15.94 23.70
CA LYS A 348 9.79 -15.67 25.01
C LYS A 348 9.82 -14.18 25.43
N ASP A 349 10.34 -13.31 24.58
CA ASP A 349 10.49 -11.92 24.89
C ASP A 349 9.22 -11.14 24.52
N TYR A 350 8.57 -10.55 25.50
CA TYR A 350 7.40 -9.69 25.33
C TYR A 350 7.82 -8.21 25.16
N LYS A 351 8.81 -7.97 24.28
CA LYS A 351 9.36 -6.64 24.03
C LYS A 351 9.56 -6.42 22.55
N TRP A 352 9.16 -5.26 22.09
CA TRP A 352 9.54 -4.68 20.81
C TRP A 352 10.10 -3.29 21.07
N ASN A 353 11.35 -3.05 20.69
CA ASN A 353 12.04 -1.80 20.98
C ASN A 353 12.30 -1.03 19.68
N PRO A 354 11.56 0.04 19.40
CA PRO A 354 11.74 0.86 18.20
C PRO A 354 12.95 1.80 18.28
N GLU A 355 13.60 1.94 19.44
CA GLU A 355 14.66 2.93 19.65
C GLU A 355 15.83 2.80 18.65
N ALA A 356 16.19 1.57 18.28
CA ALA A 356 17.21 1.32 17.27
C ALA A 356 16.75 1.84 15.89
N ILE A 357 15.46 1.65 15.55
CA ILE A 357 14.89 2.09 14.28
C ILE A 357 14.87 3.62 14.20
N HIS A 358 14.54 4.31 15.28
CA HIS A 358 14.59 5.78 15.34
C HIS A 358 15.98 6.39 15.11
N LYS A 359 17.04 5.61 15.37
CA LYS A 359 18.42 6.05 15.15
C LYS A 359 18.90 5.83 13.72
N MET A 360 18.18 5.00 12.95
CA MET A 360 18.49 4.73 11.55
C MET A 360 18.33 5.98 10.69
N LYS A 361 19.32 6.23 9.83
CA LYS A 361 19.32 7.36 8.90
C LYS A 361 18.96 6.95 7.48
N HIS A 362 19.09 5.66 7.18
CA HIS A 362 18.79 5.06 5.89
C HIS A 362 18.14 3.69 6.05
N SER A 363 17.36 3.29 5.07
CA SER A 363 16.79 1.95 4.99
C SER A 363 17.85 0.89 4.70
N GLY A 364 17.57 -0.36 5.03
CA GLY A 364 18.41 -1.49 4.65
C GLY A 364 18.49 -1.65 3.13
N MET A 365 17.41 -1.35 2.41
CA MET A 365 17.38 -1.35 0.95
C MET A 365 18.35 -0.33 0.35
N TYR A 366 18.35 0.89 0.88
CA TYR A 366 19.31 1.93 0.45
C TYR A 366 20.74 1.50 0.68
N MET A 367 21.05 1.03 1.90
CA MET A 367 22.42 0.58 2.23
C MET A 367 22.85 -0.59 1.34
N THR A 368 21.97 -1.56 1.09
CA THR A 368 22.24 -2.67 0.17
C THR A 368 22.58 -2.17 -1.21
N LYS A 369 21.80 -1.23 -1.74
CA LYS A 369 22.06 -0.65 -3.06
C LYS A 369 23.39 0.09 -3.11
N GLN A 370 23.70 0.93 -2.12
CA GLN A 370 24.98 1.66 -2.08
C GLN A 370 26.20 0.72 -2.08
N ILE A 371 26.11 -0.39 -1.35
CA ILE A 371 27.18 -1.40 -1.30
C ILE A 371 27.23 -2.17 -2.62
N ALA A 372 26.09 -2.57 -3.18
CA ALA A 372 26.05 -3.23 -4.49
C ALA A 372 26.62 -2.35 -5.62
N ASP A 373 26.43 -1.04 -5.53
CA ASP A 373 27.00 -0.03 -6.44
C ASP A 373 28.51 0.22 -6.19
N GLY A 374 29.17 -0.54 -5.29
CA GLY A 374 30.62 -0.52 -5.07
C GLY A 374 31.11 0.43 -3.97
N LYS A 375 30.20 1.00 -3.15
CA LYS A 375 30.63 1.81 -2.00
C LYS A 375 31.15 0.92 -0.86
N ASP A 376 32.05 1.48 -0.06
CA ASP A 376 32.65 0.78 1.08
C ASP A 376 31.59 0.35 2.10
N PRO A 377 31.47 -0.96 2.40
CA PRO A 377 30.43 -1.47 3.28
C PRO A 377 30.48 -0.89 4.70
N GLU A 378 31.68 -0.71 5.26
CA GLU A 378 31.82 -0.20 6.63
C GLU A 378 31.35 1.23 6.75
N LYS A 379 31.71 2.07 5.76
CA LYS A 379 31.27 3.46 5.70
C LYS A 379 29.75 3.55 5.52
N VAL A 380 29.18 2.78 4.58
CA VAL A 380 27.73 2.78 4.33
C VAL A 380 26.94 2.36 5.57
N ILE A 381 27.38 1.31 6.26
CA ILE A 381 26.75 0.82 7.48
C ILE A 381 26.85 1.86 8.61
N LYS A 382 28.04 2.44 8.84
CA LYS A 382 28.25 3.45 9.85
C LYS A 382 27.38 4.70 9.62
N ASP A 383 27.31 5.15 8.38
CA ASP A 383 26.52 6.33 8.00
C ASP A 383 25.00 6.05 8.10
N GLY A 384 24.57 4.83 7.78
CA GLY A 384 23.15 4.44 7.73
C GLY A 384 22.54 4.06 9.07
N TYR A 385 23.28 3.37 9.92
CA TYR A 385 22.73 2.87 11.18
C TYR A 385 22.62 3.94 12.28
N GLY A 386 23.52 4.92 12.32
CA GLY A 386 23.53 5.91 13.40
C GLY A 386 23.81 5.34 14.80
N ILE A 387 24.12 4.04 14.89
CA ILE A 387 24.48 3.29 16.10
C ILE A 387 25.69 2.39 15.79
N ASP A 388 26.33 1.88 16.85
CA ASP A 388 27.43 0.92 16.68
C ASP A 388 26.92 -0.40 16.07
N PHE A 389 27.55 -0.81 15.01
CA PHE A 389 27.24 -2.06 14.32
C PHE A 389 28.24 -3.14 14.74
N PRO A 390 27.79 -4.35 15.18
CA PRO A 390 28.71 -5.37 15.71
C PRO A 390 29.73 -5.82 14.65
N ASN A 391 31.02 -5.85 14.99
CA ASN A 391 32.10 -6.24 14.07
C ASN A 391 31.83 -7.58 13.37
N LYS A 392 31.39 -8.60 14.14
CA LYS A 392 31.04 -9.92 13.59
C LYS A 392 29.95 -9.85 12.51
N GLN A 393 29.03 -8.91 12.62
CA GLN A 393 27.96 -8.69 11.64
C GLN A 393 28.50 -7.91 10.45
N LEU A 394 29.35 -6.91 10.69
CA LEU A 394 30.05 -6.18 9.63
C LEU A 394 30.89 -7.09 8.74
N ASP A 395 31.58 -8.07 9.32
CA ASP A 395 32.33 -9.08 8.56
C ASP A 395 31.44 -9.89 7.62
N LYS A 396 30.21 -10.21 8.03
CA LYS A 396 29.22 -10.89 7.16
C LYS A 396 28.77 -9.99 6.01
N VAL A 397 28.53 -8.70 6.30
CA VAL A 397 28.18 -7.72 5.28
C VAL A 397 29.31 -7.58 4.25
N LYS A 398 30.56 -7.43 4.71
CA LYS A 398 31.75 -7.34 3.83
C LYS A 398 31.87 -8.60 2.95
N LYS A 399 31.74 -9.78 3.55
CA LYS A 399 31.80 -11.04 2.80
C LYS A 399 30.69 -11.13 1.73
N ALA A 400 29.45 -10.80 2.10
CA ALA A 400 28.32 -10.83 1.15
C ALA A 400 28.52 -9.81 0.01
N ALA A 401 29.09 -8.64 0.32
CA ALA A 401 29.43 -7.64 -0.68
C ALA A 401 30.52 -8.14 -1.66
N ASP A 402 31.60 -8.74 -1.15
CA ASP A 402 32.66 -9.29 -1.97
C ASP A 402 32.15 -10.39 -2.91
N ASP A 403 31.32 -11.28 -2.41
CA ASP A 403 30.71 -12.37 -3.20
C ASP A 403 29.80 -11.79 -4.31
N LEU A 404 29.04 -10.71 -4.03
CA LEU A 404 28.20 -10.02 -5.01
C LEU A 404 29.06 -9.35 -6.09
N HIS A 405 30.07 -8.56 -5.68
CA HIS A 405 30.95 -7.84 -6.61
C HIS A 405 31.75 -8.78 -7.50
N LYS A 406 32.05 -10.00 -7.03
CA LYS A 406 32.67 -11.05 -7.86
C LYS A 406 31.76 -11.45 -9.02
N LEU A 407 30.47 -11.69 -8.76
CA LEU A 407 29.49 -12.04 -9.79
C LEU A 407 29.31 -10.89 -10.81
N GLN A 408 29.27 -9.65 -10.35
CA GLN A 408 29.19 -8.47 -11.22
C GLN A 408 30.42 -8.33 -12.11
N LYS A 409 31.64 -8.60 -11.59
CA LYS A 409 32.89 -8.62 -12.39
C LYS A 409 32.91 -9.75 -13.41
N GLU A 410 32.19 -10.85 -13.19
CA GLU A 410 32.01 -11.91 -14.17
C GLU A 410 31.04 -11.52 -15.30
N GLY A 411 30.51 -10.27 -15.30
CA GLY A 411 29.63 -9.73 -16.33
C GLY A 411 28.16 -10.15 -16.18
N LYS A 412 27.77 -10.65 -15.00
CA LYS A 412 26.38 -10.98 -14.69
C LYS A 412 25.60 -9.71 -14.39
N ASP A 413 24.42 -9.60 -14.97
CA ASP A 413 23.51 -8.48 -14.76
C ASP A 413 22.63 -8.67 -13.49
N ASP A 414 21.92 -7.61 -13.12
CA ASP A 414 21.05 -7.59 -11.93
C ASP A 414 19.86 -8.57 -11.99
N LYS A 415 19.59 -9.17 -13.15
CA LYS A 415 18.54 -10.17 -13.36
C LYS A 415 19.07 -11.61 -13.28
N ASP A 416 20.40 -11.81 -13.27
CA ASP A 416 20.98 -13.15 -13.08
C ASP A 416 20.56 -13.68 -11.70
N GLU A 417 20.04 -14.89 -11.66
CA GLU A 417 19.52 -15.53 -10.44
C GLU A 417 20.54 -15.53 -9.30
N LYS A 418 21.82 -15.72 -9.60
CA LYS A 418 22.90 -15.70 -8.60
C LYS A 418 23.17 -14.31 -8.06
N VAL A 419 23.03 -13.28 -8.88
CA VAL A 419 23.14 -11.86 -8.45
C VAL A 419 21.99 -11.51 -7.55
N VAL A 420 20.76 -11.88 -7.91
CA VAL A 420 19.55 -11.68 -7.08
C VAL A 420 19.70 -12.38 -5.73
N GLU A 421 20.11 -13.66 -5.72
CA GLU A 421 20.34 -14.44 -4.50
C GLU A 421 21.40 -13.77 -3.61
N GLN A 422 22.51 -13.34 -4.19
CA GLN A 422 23.59 -12.73 -3.42
C GLN A 422 23.26 -11.34 -2.91
N THR A 423 22.50 -10.55 -3.68
CA THR A 423 21.95 -9.26 -3.22
C THR A 423 21.01 -9.48 -2.02
N THR A 424 20.17 -10.51 -2.06
CA THR A 424 19.32 -10.88 -0.94
C THR A 424 20.13 -11.30 0.30
N LYS A 425 21.25 -12.02 0.12
CA LYS A 425 22.16 -12.36 1.23
C LYS A 425 22.81 -11.11 1.84
N LEU A 426 23.25 -10.17 1.01
CA LEU A 426 23.79 -8.90 1.47
C LEU A 426 22.76 -8.13 2.28
N GLN A 427 21.54 -7.99 1.76
CA GLN A 427 20.45 -7.32 2.46
C GLN A 427 20.12 -7.98 3.81
N ASN A 428 20.01 -9.30 3.84
CA ASN A 428 19.82 -10.05 5.08
C ASN A 428 20.96 -9.88 6.10
N ALA A 429 22.21 -9.70 5.62
CA ALA A 429 23.34 -9.45 6.49
C ALA A 429 23.30 -8.03 7.09
N ILE A 430 22.78 -7.06 6.35
CA ILE A 430 22.58 -5.68 6.82
C ILE A 430 21.48 -5.61 7.87
N GLN A 431 20.37 -6.31 7.67
CA GLN A 431 19.15 -6.18 8.48
C GLN A 431 19.10 -7.10 9.74
N LYS A 432 20.06 -8.00 9.91
CA LYS A 432 20.15 -8.90 11.07
C LYS A 432 21.04 -8.36 12.18
#